data_24bdf67b59d0ce6027f937c9efeac926
#
_entry.id   24bdf67b59d0ce6027f937c9efeac926
#
_cell.length_a   1.000
_cell.length_b   1.000
_cell.length_c   1.000
_cell.angle_alpha   90.00
_cell.angle_beta   90.00
_cell.angle_gamma   90.00
#
_symmetry.space_group_name_H-M   'P 1'
#
loop_
_entity.id
_entity.type
_entity.pdbx_description
1 polymer ?
#
loop_
_entity_poly.entity_id
_entity_poly.type
_entity_poly.pdbx_seq_one_letter_code
_entity_poly.pdbx_strand_id
1 'polypeptide(L)'
;MNKSITNNDEVKQLFSSRATLAALGVKMNGLQLFGPVRENVKISQKKVKYTPTEKLRDGLIAILSGAHGRVEFNKRVRSDRGLQAAFGRKGCAEQSVVQNTLDACVEENVVQMQGALDIIYRRHSQGYRHNYKKHWQLLDVDMTGRPCGQKAAFASKGYFAKQRNRRGRQEGYLIASHYEEIVTKQLFDGKTQLTTALRPLVKASEKTLALEEDKAKRQRTIVRVDSGGGSIADVNWVLTRGYHSHGKDYSGARARNLAESVAVWFDDPQCPERQVGWVTAEAD
;
A
#
# COMPACT_ATOMS: atom_id res chain seq x y z
N MET A 1 59.43 19.23 -16.20
CA MET A 1 58.65 18.19 -16.88
C MET A 1 57.32 18.05 -16.19
N ASN A 2 56.29 18.75 -16.73
CA ASN A 2 54.91 18.66 -16.21
C ASN A 2 54.24 17.42 -16.82
N LYS A 3 53.90 16.45 -15.99
CA LYS A 3 52.99 15.37 -16.38
C LYS A 3 51.58 15.89 -16.30
N SER A 4 50.96 16.20 -17.43
CA SER A 4 49.52 16.41 -17.56
C SER A 4 48.81 15.09 -17.31
N ILE A 5 48.06 15.02 -16.23
CA ILE A 5 47.11 13.96 -15.92
C ILE A 5 45.88 14.24 -16.80
N THR A 6 45.80 13.58 -17.94
CA THR A 6 44.55 13.50 -18.72
C THR A 6 43.68 12.41 -18.11
N ASN A 7 42.76 12.80 -17.22
CA ASN A 7 41.65 11.98 -16.82
C ASN A 7 40.63 11.93 -17.97
N ASN A 8 40.82 10.97 -18.88
CA ASN A 8 39.78 10.56 -19.82
C ASN A 8 38.85 9.55 -19.09
N ASP A 9 38.00 10.05 -18.23
CA ASP A 9 36.80 9.30 -17.83
C ASP A 9 35.87 9.27 -19.04
N GLU A 10 36.03 8.26 -19.90
CA GLU A 10 35.03 7.94 -20.93
C GLU A 10 33.68 7.80 -20.28
N VAL A 11 32.79 8.74 -20.52
CA VAL A 11 31.38 8.67 -20.11
C VAL A 11 30.76 7.49 -20.83
N LYS A 12 30.71 6.36 -20.15
CA LYS A 12 30.14 5.14 -20.66
C LYS A 12 28.66 5.32 -20.86
N GLN A 13 28.20 5.55 -22.08
CA GLN A 13 26.76 5.66 -22.39
C GLN A 13 26.09 4.32 -22.15
N LEU A 14 25.01 4.34 -21.39
CA LEU A 14 24.17 3.18 -21.10
C LEU A 14 22.77 3.41 -21.68
N PHE A 15 22.26 2.41 -22.37
CA PHE A 15 20.95 2.48 -23.01
C PHE A 15 19.95 1.54 -22.32
N SER A 16 18.71 1.96 -22.30
CA SER A 16 17.57 1.13 -21.85
C SER A 16 16.42 1.27 -22.84
N SER A 17 15.82 0.15 -23.21
CA SER A 17 14.57 0.14 -24.00
C SER A 17 13.34 0.54 -23.16
N ARG A 18 13.50 0.72 -21.85
CA ARG A 18 12.43 1.08 -20.89
C ARG A 18 12.60 2.51 -20.39
N ALA A 19 12.54 3.48 -21.29
CA ALA A 19 12.85 4.89 -21.00
C ALA A 19 12.02 5.45 -19.82
N THR A 20 10.70 5.24 -19.80
CA THR A 20 9.83 5.71 -18.72
C THR A 20 10.19 5.09 -17.37
N LEU A 21 10.48 3.78 -17.35
CA LEU A 21 10.89 3.11 -16.13
C LEU A 21 12.28 3.56 -15.67
N ALA A 22 13.19 3.81 -16.59
CA ALA A 22 14.49 4.36 -16.28
C ALA A 22 14.38 5.78 -15.69
N ALA A 23 13.54 6.64 -16.25
CA ALA A 23 13.25 7.97 -15.70
C ALA A 23 12.67 7.89 -14.28
N LEU A 24 11.72 6.97 -14.03
CA LEU A 24 11.23 6.67 -12.69
C LEU A 24 12.37 6.24 -11.77
N GLY A 25 13.25 5.34 -12.21
CA GLY A 25 14.41 4.88 -11.46
C GLY A 25 15.34 6.02 -11.03
N VAL A 26 15.66 6.91 -11.96
CA VAL A 26 16.47 8.12 -11.68
C VAL A 26 15.78 8.98 -10.61
N LYS A 27 14.47 9.23 -10.74
CA LYS A 27 13.69 9.99 -9.76
C LYS A 27 13.70 9.33 -8.39
N MET A 28 13.42 8.02 -8.31
CA MET A 28 13.42 7.27 -7.05
C MET A 28 14.80 7.25 -6.38
N ASN A 29 15.85 7.15 -7.18
CA ASN A 29 17.21 7.18 -6.68
C ASN A 29 17.58 8.59 -6.17
N GLY A 30 17.23 9.64 -6.90
CA GLY A 30 17.42 11.04 -6.48
C GLY A 30 16.68 11.38 -5.19
N LEU A 31 15.48 10.84 -4.98
CA LEU A 31 14.71 10.96 -3.74
C LEU A 31 15.23 10.07 -2.60
N GLN A 32 16.24 9.25 -2.85
CA GLN A 32 16.81 8.28 -1.89
C GLN A 32 15.75 7.34 -1.27
N LEU A 33 14.72 6.96 -2.04
CA LEU A 33 13.59 6.15 -1.54
C LEU A 33 14.02 4.82 -0.91
N PHE A 34 15.16 4.26 -1.31
CA PHE A 34 15.69 3.01 -0.74
C PHE A 34 16.56 3.21 0.51
N GLY A 35 16.79 4.47 0.93
CA GLY A 35 17.55 4.77 2.14
C GLY A 35 16.99 4.08 3.37
N PRO A 36 15.71 4.32 3.73
CA PRO A 36 15.08 3.68 4.89
C PRO A 36 15.11 2.16 4.86
N VAL A 37 14.92 1.54 3.68
CA VAL A 37 15.00 0.07 3.54
C VAL A 37 16.43 -0.43 3.84
N ARG A 38 17.44 0.24 3.29
CA ARG A 38 18.85 -0.10 3.53
C ARG A 38 19.25 0.04 5.00
N GLU A 39 18.72 1.06 5.68
CA GLU A 39 19.07 1.38 7.05
C GLU A 39 18.37 0.47 8.06
N ASN A 40 17.12 0.11 7.81
CA ASN A 40 16.27 -0.56 8.78
C ASN A 40 16.08 -2.06 8.55
N VAL A 41 16.12 -2.54 7.29
CA VAL A 41 15.86 -3.96 6.99
C VAL A 41 17.15 -4.77 7.07
N LYS A 42 17.23 -5.66 8.05
CA LYS A 42 18.42 -6.48 8.38
C LYS A 42 18.14 -7.96 8.17
N ILE A 43 18.33 -8.42 6.94
CA ILE A 43 18.18 -9.84 6.60
C ILE A 43 19.52 -10.54 6.86
N SER A 44 19.48 -11.55 7.73
CA SER A 44 20.67 -12.38 8.04
C SER A 44 20.98 -13.30 6.87
N GLN A 45 21.96 -12.90 6.07
CA GLN A 45 22.40 -13.67 4.91
C GLN A 45 23.88 -13.38 4.62
N LYS A 46 24.60 -14.41 4.22
CA LYS A 46 26.00 -14.25 3.73
C LYS A 46 26.04 -13.33 2.52
N LYS A 47 26.85 -12.27 2.63
CA LYS A 47 27.14 -11.37 1.50
C LYS A 47 28.25 -11.98 0.66
N VAL A 48 27.98 -12.24 -0.61
CA VAL A 48 29.00 -12.65 -1.58
C VAL A 48 29.32 -11.51 -2.53
N LYS A 49 28.33 -11.00 -3.26
CA LYS A 49 28.49 -9.93 -4.26
C LYS A 49 27.56 -8.74 -4.00
N TYR A 50 26.31 -9.00 -3.65
CA TYR A 50 25.28 -7.98 -3.41
C TYR A 50 24.73 -8.12 -2.01
N THR A 51 24.39 -6.98 -1.38
CA THR A 51 23.72 -6.96 -0.08
C THR A 51 22.27 -7.46 -0.21
N PRO A 52 21.63 -7.95 0.88
CA PRO A 52 20.24 -8.33 0.84
C PRO A 52 19.33 -7.20 0.34
N THR A 53 19.53 -5.96 0.79
CA THR A 53 18.71 -4.81 0.36
C THR A 53 18.91 -4.46 -1.12
N GLU A 54 20.08 -4.67 -1.68
CA GLU A 54 20.32 -4.55 -3.13
C GLU A 54 19.52 -5.59 -3.91
N LYS A 55 19.45 -6.83 -3.41
CA LYS A 55 18.66 -7.91 -4.02
C LYS A 55 17.16 -7.65 -3.92
N LEU A 56 16.67 -7.07 -2.81
CA LEU A 56 15.28 -6.62 -2.70
C LEU A 56 14.97 -5.52 -3.72
N ARG A 57 15.90 -4.57 -3.94
CA ARG A 57 15.76 -3.55 -4.99
C ARG A 57 15.70 -4.18 -6.38
N ASP A 58 16.53 -5.16 -6.67
CA ASP A 58 16.49 -5.90 -7.94
C ASP A 58 15.11 -6.57 -8.12
N GLY A 59 14.53 -7.12 -7.04
CA GLY A 59 13.17 -7.66 -7.01
C GLY A 59 12.10 -6.63 -7.37
N LEU A 60 12.18 -5.45 -6.81
CA LEU A 60 11.27 -4.36 -7.13
C LEU A 60 11.39 -3.92 -8.60
N ILE A 61 12.63 -3.77 -9.11
CA ILE A 61 12.85 -3.40 -10.51
C ILE A 61 12.23 -4.46 -11.44
N ALA A 62 12.34 -5.74 -11.10
CA ALA A 62 11.74 -6.81 -11.89
C ALA A 62 10.21 -6.70 -11.93
N ILE A 63 9.56 -6.47 -10.79
CA ILE A 63 8.12 -6.26 -10.71
C ILE A 63 7.70 -5.06 -11.57
N LEU A 64 8.37 -3.92 -11.41
CA LEU A 64 8.11 -2.70 -12.17
C LEU A 64 8.36 -2.88 -13.67
N SER A 65 9.27 -3.77 -14.06
CA SER A 65 9.54 -4.11 -15.48
C SER A 65 8.52 -5.07 -16.08
N GLY A 66 7.46 -5.45 -15.32
CA GLY A 66 6.41 -6.36 -15.74
C GLY A 66 6.84 -7.83 -15.73
N ALA A 67 7.77 -8.22 -14.87
CA ALA A 67 8.11 -9.62 -14.69
C ALA A 67 7.00 -10.37 -13.98
N HIS A 68 6.41 -11.37 -14.63
CA HIS A 68 5.37 -12.24 -14.05
C HIS A 68 5.96 -13.42 -13.26
N GLY A 69 7.25 -13.63 -13.34
CA GLY A 69 7.92 -14.71 -12.65
C GLY A 69 9.45 -14.55 -12.59
N ARG A 70 10.07 -15.36 -11.75
CA ARG A 70 11.52 -15.26 -11.47
C ARG A 70 12.42 -15.43 -12.69
N VAL A 71 12.04 -16.28 -13.62
CA VAL A 71 12.82 -16.52 -14.85
C VAL A 71 12.99 -15.25 -15.68
N GLU A 72 12.01 -14.34 -15.62
CA GLU A 72 12.03 -13.09 -16.37
C GLU A 72 13.03 -12.06 -15.80
N PHE A 73 13.51 -12.23 -14.57
CA PHE A 73 14.58 -11.40 -13.99
C PHE A 73 15.80 -11.32 -14.89
N ASN A 74 16.27 -12.48 -15.33
CA ASN A 74 17.45 -12.57 -16.16
C ASN A 74 17.24 -11.90 -17.51
N LYS A 75 16.03 -12.00 -18.06
CA LYS A 75 15.67 -11.44 -19.38
C LYS A 75 15.37 -9.95 -19.33
N ARG A 76 14.65 -9.48 -18.30
CA ARG A 76 14.10 -8.12 -18.24
C ARG A 76 14.99 -7.12 -17.51
N VAL A 77 15.74 -7.57 -16.50
CA VAL A 77 16.53 -6.67 -15.64
C VAL A 77 18.03 -6.86 -15.86
N ARG A 78 18.53 -8.10 -15.81
CA ARG A 78 19.99 -8.35 -15.91
C ARG A 78 20.59 -7.95 -17.26
N SER A 79 19.84 -8.06 -18.33
CA SER A 79 20.27 -7.65 -19.67
C SER A 79 20.26 -6.13 -19.87
N ASP A 80 19.47 -5.38 -19.08
CA ASP A 80 19.28 -3.93 -19.24
C ASP A 80 20.14 -3.15 -18.24
N ARG A 81 21.38 -2.87 -18.60
CA ARG A 81 22.35 -2.14 -17.76
C ARG A 81 21.94 -0.68 -17.54
N GLY A 82 21.33 -0.05 -18.56
CA GLY A 82 20.82 1.33 -18.44
C GLY A 82 19.74 1.43 -17.39
N LEU A 83 18.79 0.49 -17.38
CA LEU A 83 17.76 0.41 -16.35
C LEU A 83 18.36 0.20 -14.95
N GLN A 84 19.32 -0.73 -14.82
CA GLN A 84 19.98 -0.97 -13.53
C GLN A 84 20.66 0.29 -12.99
N ALA A 85 21.41 0.99 -13.84
CA ALA A 85 22.10 2.23 -13.47
C ALA A 85 21.12 3.33 -13.06
N ALA A 86 19.99 3.48 -13.75
CA ALA A 86 18.94 4.44 -13.42
C ALA A 86 18.39 4.23 -11.99
N PHE A 87 18.30 2.97 -11.55
CA PHE A 87 17.93 2.63 -10.17
C PHE A 87 19.14 2.58 -9.20
N GLY A 88 20.31 3.12 -9.57
CA GLY A 88 21.50 3.16 -8.71
C GLY A 88 22.12 1.78 -8.48
N ARG A 89 21.97 0.85 -9.42
CA ARG A 89 22.55 -0.49 -9.36
C ARG A 89 23.72 -0.62 -10.32
N LYS A 90 24.87 -1.12 -9.84
CA LYS A 90 26.03 -1.47 -10.67
C LYS A 90 25.89 -2.81 -11.39
N GLY A 91 24.87 -3.59 -11.03
CA GLY A 91 24.56 -4.90 -11.58
C GLY A 91 23.37 -5.52 -10.86
N CYS A 92 22.68 -6.47 -11.50
CA CYS A 92 21.53 -7.16 -10.95
C CYS A 92 21.94 -8.57 -10.48
N ALA A 93 21.42 -8.97 -9.32
CA ALA A 93 21.55 -10.33 -8.81
C ALA A 93 20.83 -11.34 -9.71
N GLU A 94 21.26 -12.58 -9.68
CA GLU A 94 20.56 -13.68 -10.36
C GLU A 94 19.27 -14.02 -9.63
N GLN A 95 18.27 -14.50 -10.36
CA GLN A 95 16.95 -14.83 -9.83
C GLN A 95 16.98 -15.77 -8.62
N SER A 96 17.83 -16.80 -8.64
CA SER A 96 18.02 -17.73 -7.52
C SER A 96 18.58 -17.04 -6.29
N VAL A 97 19.49 -16.08 -6.47
CA VAL A 97 20.11 -15.32 -5.38
C VAL A 97 19.10 -14.35 -4.74
N VAL A 98 18.21 -13.75 -5.54
CA VAL A 98 17.10 -12.93 -5.03
C VAL A 98 16.11 -13.81 -4.26
N GLN A 99 15.77 -15.00 -4.80
CA GLN A 99 14.91 -15.95 -4.12
C GLN A 99 15.46 -16.36 -2.76
N ASN A 100 16.73 -16.73 -2.68
CA ASN A 100 17.38 -17.09 -1.42
C ASN A 100 17.32 -15.94 -0.39
N THR A 101 17.30 -14.69 -0.85
CA THR A 101 17.12 -13.54 0.06
C THR A 101 15.68 -13.43 0.58
N LEU A 102 14.68 -13.68 -0.28
CA LEU A 102 13.29 -13.70 0.13
C LEU A 102 13.01 -14.88 1.09
N ASP A 103 13.60 -16.04 0.82
CA ASP A 103 13.46 -17.23 1.68
C ASP A 103 14.17 -17.08 3.03
N ALA A 104 15.18 -16.23 3.13
CA ALA A 104 15.87 -15.90 4.37
C ALA A 104 15.15 -14.82 5.21
N CYS A 105 14.06 -14.22 4.70
CA CYS A 105 13.29 -13.26 5.45
C CYS A 105 12.48 -13.95 6.55
N VAL A 106 12.52 -13.37 7.74
CA VAL A 106 11.72 -13.76 8.90
C VAL A 106 10.70 -12.67 9.21
N GLU A 107 9.78 -12.94 10.14
CA GLU A 107 8.70 -12.00 10.51
C GLU A 107 9.25 -10.63 10.94
N GLU A 108 10.35 -10.60 11.67
CA GLU A 108 11.03 -9.35 12.06
C GLU A 108 11.39 -8.49 10.83
N ASN A 109 11.84 -9.11 9.74
CA ASN A 109 12.17 -8.37 8.52
C ASN A 109 10.93 -7.76 7.86
N VAL A 110 9.76 -8.37 8.03
CA VAL A 110 8.48 -7.80 7.57
C VAL A 110 8.14 -6.55 8.40
N VAL A 111 8.30 -6.62 9.72
CA VAL A 111 8.11 -5.46 10.63
C VAL A 111 9.10 -4.34 10.31
N GLN A 112 10.38 -4.67 10.09
CA GLN A 112 11.40 -3.71 9.68
C GLN A 112 11.05 -3.05 8.33
N MET A 113 10.56 -3.83 7.38
CA MET A 113 10.13 -3.32 6.07
C MET A 113 8.93 -2.37 6.22
N GLN A 114 7.94 -2.73 7.05
CA GLN A 114 6.81 -1.86 7.34
C GLN A 114 7.27 -0.52 7.92
N GLY A 115 8.17 -0.55 8.91
CA GLY A 115 8.76 0.68 9.47
C GLY A 115 9.51 1.52 8.42
N ALA A 116 10.25 0.88 7.51
CA ALA A 116 10.92 1.58 6.42
C ALA A 116 9.91 2.22 5.44
N LEU A 117 8.82 1.54 5.13
CA LEU A 117 7.74 2.06 4.28
C LEU A 117 7.02 3.24 4.96
N ASP A 118 6.77 3.19 6.26
CA ASP A 118 6.20 4.30 7.03
C ASP A 118 7.10 5.55 6.97
N ILE A 119 8.42 5.38 7.06
CA ILE A 119 9.38 6.48 6.91
C ILE A 119 9.31 7.08 5.49
N ILE A 120 9.26 6.22 4.46
CA ILE A 120 9.14 6.65 3.06
C ILE A 120 7.83 7.41 2.87
N TYR A 121 6.72 6.86 3.36
CA TYR A 121 5.40 7.48 3.27
C TYR A 121 5.41 8.86 3.91
N ARG A 122 5.85 9.00 5.15
CA ARG A 122 5.90 10.29 5.86
C ARG A 122 6.76 11.35 5.16
N ARG A 123 7.86 10.93 4.52
CA ARG A 123 8.76 11.85 3.79
C ARG A 123 8.16 12.35 2.48
N HIS A 124 7.40 11.55 1.77
CA HIS A 124 7.04 11.82 0.37
C HIS A 124 5.55 11.93 0.11
N SER A 125 4.69 11.41 1.01
CA SER A 125 3.23 11.38 0.85
C SER A 125 2.60 12.78 0.98
N GLN A 126 1.61 13.04 0.14
CA GLN A 126 0.73 14.18 0.28
C GLN A 126 -0.34 13.91 1.35
N GLY A 127 -0.81 12.68 1.47
CA GLY A 127 -1.75 12.24 2.49
C GLY A 127 -1.25 12.46 3.91
N TYR A 128 0.05 12.24 4.17
CA TYR A 128 0.67 12.57 5.46
C TYR A 128 0.69 14.08 5.74
N ARG A 129 0.82 14.91 4.68
CA ARG A 129 0.86 16.38 4.77
C ARG A 129 -0.52 17.00 4.61
N HIS A 130 -1.60 16.23 4.73
CA HIS A 130 -2.96 16.70 4.56
C HIS A 130 -3.27 17.89 5.48
N ASN A 131 -3.94 18.91 4.93
CA ASN A 131 -4.32 20.10 5.68
C ASN A 131 -5.71 19.93 6.31
N TYR A 132 -5.75 19.35 7.50
CA TYR A 132 -6.98 19.10 8.26
C TYR A 132 -7.73 20.38 8.68
N LYS A 133 -7.09 21.56 8.67
CA LYS A 133 -7.76 22.85 8.94
C LYS A 133 -8.66 23.27 7.80
N LYS A 134 -8.29 22.94 6.56
CA LYS A 134 -9.01 23.36 5.35
C LYS A 134 -9.92 22.28 4.80
N HIS A 135 -9.52 21.02 4.85
CA HIS A 135 -10.17 19.93 4.13
C HIS A 135 -10.41 18.73 5.03
N TRP A 136 -11.39 17.93 4.67
CA TRP A 136 -11.63 16.62 5.24
C TRP A 136 -10.70 15.59 4.60
N GLN A 137 -10.11 14.72 5.42
CA GLN A 137 -9.38 13.56 4.94
C GLN A 137 -10.38 12.41 4.71
N LEU A 138 -10.36 11.82 3.54
CA LEU A 138 -11.15 10.63 3.22
C LEU A 138 -10.22 9.43 3.16
N LEU A 139 -10.52 8.41 3.96
CA LEU A 139 -9.78 7.17 4.06
C LEU A 139 -10.68 6.01 3.62
N ASP A 140 -10.39 5.43 2.47
CA ASP A 140 -11.11 4.26 1.95
C ASP A 140 -10.48 2.98 2.47
N VAL A 141 -11.32 2.08 2.97
CA VAL A 141 -10.91 0.75 3.40
C VAL A 141 -11.55 -0.30 2.48
N ASP A 142 -10.71 -1.10 1.86
CA ASP A 142 -11.14 -2.11 0.90
C ASP A 142 -10.30 -3.40 1.01
N MET A 143 -10.83 -4.47 0.47
CA MET A 143 -10.15 -5.76 0.42
C MET A 143 -10.17 -6.36 -0.99
N THR A 144 -9.06 -6.95 -1.37
CA THR A 144 -8.92 -7.63 -2.65
C THR A 144 -8.48 -9.07 -2.46
N GLY A 145 -9.25 -10.00 -2.99
CA GLY A 145 -8.91 -11.42 -2.98
C GLY A 145 -7.78 -11.76 -3.96
N ARG A 146 -6.74 -12.43 -3.46
CA ARG A 146 -5.60 -12.91 -4.26
C ARG A 146 -5.57 -14.43 -4.27
N PRO A 147 -6.06 -15.08 -5.32
CA PRO A 147 -5.90 -16.54 -5.48
C PRO A 147 -4.43 -16.93 -5.44
N CYS A 148 -4.12 -17.99 -4.70
CA CYS A 148 -2.76 -18.50 -4.61
C CYS A 148 -2.77 -20.02 -4.40
N GLY A 149 -1.58 -20.62 -4.47
CA GLY A 149 -1.39 -22.05 -4.24
C GLY A 149 -1.63 -22.43 -2.78
N GLN A 150 -2.01 -23.68 -2.55
CA GLN A 150 -2.34 -24.22 -1.22
C GLN A 150 -1.21 -24.06 -0.19
N LYS A 151 0.05 -24.10 -0.63
CA LYS A 151 1.23 -23.98 0.24
C LYS A 151 1.63 -22.52 0.55
N ALA A 152 0.93 -21.54 -0.02
CA ALA A 152 1.24 -20.14 0.27
C ALA A 152 0.76 -19.78 1.69
N ALA A 153 1.51 -18.94 2.39
CA ALA A 153 1.11 -18.42 3.69
C ALA A 153 -0.26 -17.74 3.60
N PHE A 154 -1.11 -17.90 4.62
CA PHE A 154 -2.47 -17.39 4.69
C PHE A 154 -3.43 -17.93 3.62
N ALA A 155 -3.05 -19.00 2.89
CA ALA A 155 -3.90 -19.59 1.87
C ALA A 155 -5.03 -20.41 2.49
N SER A 156 -6.26 -19.91 2.41
CA SER A 156 -7.46 -20.67 2.79
C SER A 156 -8.56 -20.56 1.73
N LYS A 157 -9.58 -21.40 1.84
CA LYS A 157 -10.80 -21.25 1.02
C LYS A 157 -11.53 -19.98 1.47
N GLY A 158 -11.91 -19.14 0.53
CA GLY A 158 -12.62 -17.89 0.78
C GLY A 158 -13.42 -17.44 -0.42
N TYR A 159 -13.97 -16.24 -0.33
CA TYR A 159 -14.66 -15.61 -1.44
C TYR A 159 -13.64 -14.96 -2.39
N PHE A 160 -13.60 -15.46 -3.61
CA PHE A 160 -12.81 -14.86 -4.69
C PHE A 160 -13.72 -14.68 -5.88
N ALA A 161 -13.83 -13.48 -6.40
CA ALA A 161 -14.73 -13.13 -7.49
C ALA A 161 -14.57 -14.12 -8.67
N LYS A 162 -15.68 -14.68 -9.14
CA LYS A 162 -15.76 -15.64 -10.27
C LYS A 162 -15.01 -16.97 -10.07
N GLN A 163 -14.52 -17.29 -8.85
CA GLN A 163 -13.76 -18.51 -8.57
C GLN A 163 -14.30 -19.22 -7.33
N ARG A 164 -15.24 -20.16 -7.51
CA ARG A 164 -15.77 -20.98 -6.41
C ARG A 164 -14.69 -21.93 -5.87
N ASN A 165 -14.71 -22.19 -4.57
CA ASN A 165 -13.80 -23.11 -3.86
C ASN A 165 -12.30 -22.84 -4.07
N ARG A 166 -11.92 -21.67 -4.54
CA ARG A 166 -10.53 -21.30 -4.72
C ARG A 166 -9.87 -21.05 -3.38
N ARG A 167 -8.59 -21.41 -3.27
CA ARG A 167 -7.73 -20.96 -2.17
C ARG A 167 -7.05 -19.66 -2.54
N GLY A 168 -6.86 -18.83 -1.55
CA GLY A 168 -6.20 -17.54 -1.71
C GLY A 168 -6.01 -16.86 -0.37
N ARG A 169 -5.65 -15.63 -0.42
CA ARG A 169 -5.51 -14.72 0.71
C ARG A 169 -6.18 -13.40 0.38
N GLN A 170 -6.49 -12.63 1.40
CA GLN A 170 -7.06 -11.31 1.25
C GLN A 170 -5.97 -10.25 1.49
N GLU A 171 -5.93 -9.25 0.65
CA GLU A 171 -5.13 -8.04 0.82
C GLU A 171 -6.06 -6.93 1.24
N GLY A 172 -5.90 -6.43 2.46
CA GLY A 172 -6.61 -5.24 2.95
C GLY A 172 -5.81 -3.99 2.69
N TYR A 173 -6.47 -2.95 2.23
CA TYR A 173 -5.90 -1.64 1.94
C TYR A 173 -6.62 -0.55 2.71
N LEU A 174 -5.88 0.44 3.14
CA LEU A 174 -6.43 1.73 3.51
C LEU A 174 -5.77 2.80 2.66
N ILE A 175 -6.60 3.58 1.98
CA ILE A 175 -6.19 4.50 0.91
C ILE A 175 -6.61 5.92 1.30
N ALA A 176 -5.70 6.88 1.21
CA ALA A 176 -6.01 8.31 1.27
C ALA A 176 -6.52 8.75 -0.12
N SER A 177 -7.85 8.68 -0.30
CA SER A 177 -8.51 8.70 -1.61
C SER A 177 -8.25 9.96 -2.41
N HIS A 178 -8.24 11.13 -1.73
CA HIS A 178 -7.97 12.41 -2.41
C HIS A 178 -6.58 12.45 -3.07
N TYR A 179 -5.64 11.68 -2.55
CA TYR A 179 -4.26 11.63 -3.04
C TYR A 179 -3.95 10.35 -3.81
N GLU A 180 -4.90 9.43 -3.89
CA GLU A 180 -4.70 8.10 -4.50
C GLU A 180 -3.51 7.32 -3.90
N GLU A 181 -3.24 7.54 -2.61
CA GLU A 181 -2.10 6.96 -1.90
C GLU A 181 -2.53 5.83 -0.97
N ILE A 182 -1.87 4.68 -1.09
CA ILE A 182 -2.02 3.58 -0.13
C ILE A 182 -1.29 3.95 1.16
N VAL A 183 -2.04 4.18 2.23
CA VAL A 183 -1.51 4.47 3.57
C VAL A 183 -0.96 3.22 4.24
N THR A 184 -1.75 2.15 4.21
CA THR A 184 -1.34 0.86 4.73
C THR A 184 -1.90 -0.29 3.91
N LYS A 185 -1.19 -1.40 3.93
CA LYS A 185 -1.59 -2.66 3.32
C LYS A 185 -1.26 -3.81 4.26
N GLN A 186 -2.21 -4.71 4.46
CA GLN A 186 -2.00 -5.92 5.26
C GLN A 186 -2.49 -7.16 4.53
N LEU A 187 -1.89 -8.29 4.86
CA LEU A 187 -2.23 -9.58 4.30
C LEU A 187 -3.00 -10.38 5.33
N PHE A 188 -4.13 -10.95 4.91
CA PHE A 188 -5.02 -11.73 5.75
C PHE A 188 -5.28 -13.12 5.16
N ASP A 189 -5.77 -14.02 6.01
CA ASP A 189 -6.27 -15.33 5.61
C ASP A 189 -7.38 -15.19 4.54
N GLY A 190 -7.45 -16.14 3.61
CA GLY A 190 -8.36 -16.05 2.46
C GLY A 190 -9.85 -16.00 2.82
N LYS A 191 -10.24 -16.44 4.02
CA LYS A 191 -11.61 -16.34 4.53
C LYS A 191 -11.92 -15.05 5.29
N THR A 192 -10.92 -14.19 5.52
CA THR A 192 -11.10 -12.94 6.27
C THR A 192 -12.03 -12.00 5.51
N GLN A 193 -12.99 -11.43 6.22
CA GLN A 193 -13.91 -10.41 5.74
C GLN A 193 -13.48 -9.02 6.19
N LEU A 194 -13.99 -7.99 5.55
CA LEU A 194 -13.65 -6.59 5.87
C LEU A 194 -13.97 -6.23 7.32
N THR A 195 -15.06 -6.74 7.89
CA THR A 195 -15.41 -6.57 9.31
C THR A 195 -14.30 -7.01 10.28
N THR A 196 -13.52 -8.03 9.91
CA THR A 196 -12.38 -8.47 10.72
C THR A 196 -11.12 -7.63 10.43
N ALA A 197 -10.94 -7.19 9.19
CA ALA A 197 -9.75 -6.47 8.74
C ALA A 197 -9.79 -4.96 9.03
N LEU A 198 -10.99 -4.36 9.18
CA LEU A 198 -11.19 -2.92 9.34
C LEU A 198 -10.34 -2.33 10.49
N ARG A 199 -10.51 -2.89 11.68
CA ARG A 199 -9.85 -2.36 12.89
C ARG A 199 -8.31 -2.43 12.83
N PRO A 200 -7.70 -3.56 12.42
CA PRO A 200 -6.27 -3.62 12.17
C PRO A 200 -5.77 -2.59 11.14
N LEU A 201 -6.48 -2.42 10.03
CA LEU A 201 -6.11 -1.46 8.98
C LEU A 201 -6.19 -0.01 9.46
N VAL A 202 -7.27 0.36 10.15
CA VAL A 202 -7.42 1.71 10.72
C VAL A 202 -6.32 1.99 11.75
N LYS A 203 -6.05 1.07 12.68
CA LYS A 203 -4.97 1.23 13.66
C LYS A 203 -3.60 1.40 13.02
N ALA A 204 -3.29 0.61 11.99
CA ALA A 204 -2.04 0.75 11.26
C ALA A 204 -1.94 2.10 10.55
N SER A 205 -3.04 2.58 9.96
CA SER A 205 -3.06 3.88 9.31
C SER A 205 -2.94 5.05 10.29
N GLU A 206 -3.52 4.94 11.48
CA GLU A 206 -3.35 5.93 12.55
C GLU A 206 -1.86 6.15 12.87
N LYS A 207 -1.11 5.05 12.99
CA LYS A 207 0.32 5.10 13.21
C LYS A 207 1.04 5.77 12.03
N THR A 208 0.76 5.36 10.79
CA THR A 208 1.42 5.88 9.59
C THR A 208 1.14 7.38 9.40
N LEU A 209 -0.12 7.82 9.59
CA LEU A 209 -0.57 9.21 9.44
C LEU A 209 -0.37 10.08 10.68
N ALA A 210 0.16 9.53 11.78
CA ALA A 210 0.28 10.20 13.09
C ALA A 210 -1.07 10.75 13.59
N LEU A 211 -2.10 9.91 13.57
CA LEU A 211 -3.44 10.21 14.07
C LEU A 211 -3.73 9.63 15.46
N GLU A 212 -2.84 8.76 15.99
CA GLU A 212 -3.06 8.04 17.26
C GLU A 212 -3.39 8.99 18.42
N GLU A 213 -2.58 10.05 18.56
CA GLU A 213 -2.71 11.02 19.65
C GLU A 213 -3.44 12.31 19.24
N ASP A 214 -3.86 12.43 17.98
CA ASP A 214 -4.46 13.65 17.45
C ASP A 214 -5.96 13.49 17.18
N LYS A 215 -6.75 13.63 18.25
CA LYS A 215 -8.23 13.57 18.15
C LYS A 215 -8.79 14.62 17.20
N ALA A 216 -8.20 15.82 17.14
CA ALA A 216 -8.68 16.89 16.28
C ALA A 216 -8.55 16.52 14.78
N LYS A 217 -7.46 15.86 14.39
CA LYS A 217 -7.33 15.34 13.02
C LYS A 217 -8.31 14.19 12.75
N ARG A 218 -8.54 13.28 13.72
CA ARG A 218 -9.53 12.21 13.56
C ARG A 218 -10.93 12.78 13.33
N GLN A 219 -11.32 13.84 14.05
CA GLN A 219 -12.59 14.55 13.87
C GLN A 219 -12.73 15.25 12.52
N ARG A 220 -11.67 15.34 11.74
CA ARG A 220 -11.64 15.86 10.36
C ARG A 220 -11.33 14.75 9.35
N THR A 221 -11.56 13.50 9.74
CA THR A 221 -11.30 12.33 8.90
C THR A 221 -12.56 11.47 8.80
N ILE A 222 -12.89 11.06 7.59
CA ILE A 222 -14.00 10.17 7.27
C ILE A 222 -13.39 8.81 6.89
N VAL A 223 -13.77 7.75 7.58
CA VAL A 223 -13.46 6.37 7.21
C VAL A 223 -14.62 5.87 6.35
N ARG A 224 -14.32 5.56 5.09
CA ARG A 224 -15.29 5.06 4.12
C ARG A 224 -15.08 3.57 3.88
N VAL A 225 -16.18 2.83 3.92
CA VAL A 225 -16.22 1.38 3.66
C VAL A 225 -17.32 1.07 2.64
N ASP A 226 -17.14 0.01 1.88
CA ASP A 226 -18.21 -0.53 1.06
C ASP A 226 -19.23 -1.32 1.94
N SER A 227 -20.27 -1.87 1.30
CA SER A 227 -21.31 -2.66 1.98
C SER A 227 -20.79 -3.91 2.69
N GLY A 228 -19.57 -4.35 2.42
CA GLY A 228 -18.96 -5.51 3.08
C GLY A 228 -18.38 -5.24 4.47
N GLY A 229 -18.24 -3.95 4.85
CA GLY A 229 -17.57 -3.53 6.09
C GLY A 229 -18.44 -2.74 7.08
N GLY A 230 -19.73 -2.60 6.78
CA GLY A 230 -20.63 -1.71 7.54
C GLY A 230 -21.39 -2.37 8.69
N SER A 231 -20.78 -3.23 9.50
CA SER A 231 -21.44 -3.68 10.73
C SER A 231 -21.62 -2.50 11.70
N ILE A 232 -22.75 -2.47 12.43
CA ILE A 232 -22.99 -1.43 13.44
C ILE A 232 -21.85 -1.38 14.45
N ALA A 233 -21.36 -2.54 14.88
CA ALA A 233 -20.22 -2.62 15.81
C ALA A 233 -18.94 -1.97 15.26
N ASP A 234 -18.71 -2.03 13.97
CA ASP A 234 -17.55 -1.39 13.34
C ASP A 234 -17.78 0.11 13.13
N VAL A 235 -18.99 0.51 12.74
CA VAL A 235 -19.36 1.93 12.66
C VAL A 235 -19.20 2.59 14.04
N ASN A 236 -19.78 2.01 15.08
CA ASN A 236 -19.68 2.51 16.46
C ASN A 236 -18.21 2.58 16.91
N TRP A 237 -17.41 1.56 16.58
CA TRP A 237 -15.98 1.56 16.90
C TRP A 237 -15.23 2.71 16.20
N VAL A 238 -15.53 2.99 14.94
CA VAL A 238 -14.95 4.11 14.19
C VAL A 238 -15.35 5.44 14.82
N LEU A 239 -16.64 5.62 15.16
CA LEU A 239 -17.16 6.83 15.78
C LEU A 239 -16.57 7.07 17.17
N THR A 240 -16.48 6.04 18.03
CA THR A 240 -15.89 6.17 19.37
C THR A 240 -14.42 6.55 19.35
N ARG A 241 -13.70 6.27 18.27
CA ARG A 241 -12.33 6.75 18.07
C ARG A 241 -12.26 8.21 17.62
N GLY A 242 -13.38 8.84 17.36
CA GLY A 242 -13.48 10.24 16.95
C GLY A 242 -13.40 10.47 15.44
N TYR A 243 -13.57 9.43 14.63
CA TYR A 243 -13.73 9.56 13.19
C TYR A 243 -15.20 9.78 12.81
N HIS A 244 -15.41 10.23 11.58
CA HIS A 244 -16.70 10.05 10.90
C HIS A 244 -16.68 8.76 10.09
N SER A 245 -17.85 8.16 9.93
CA SER A 245 -18.02 6.95 9.12
C SER A 245 -18.88 7.24 7.91
N HIS A 246 -18.51 6.70 6.76
CA HIS A 246 -19.33 6.69 5.55
C HIS A 246 -19.36 5.28 4.97
N GLY A 247 -20.54 4.74 4.78
CA GLY A 247 -20.69 3.40 4.24
C GLY A 247 -22.10 3.13 3.76
N LYS A 248 -22.26 2.11 2.93
CA LYS A 248 -23.57 1.63 2.51
C LYS A 248 -24.08 0.64 3.54
N ASP A 249 -25.28 0.88 4.04
CA ASP A 249 -25.96 -0.12 4.87
C ASP A 249 -26.33 -1.34 4.03
N TYR A 250 -25.96 -2.53 4.52
CA TYR A 250 -26.32 -3.79 3.87
C TYR A 250 -27.77 -4.21 4.21
N SER A 251 -28.39 -3.63 5.25
CA SER A 251 -29.78 -3.88 5.61
C SER A 251 -30.73 -2.88 4.94
N GLY A 252 -31.32 -3.29 3.80
CA GLY A 252 -32.32 -2.45 3.14
C GLY A 252 -33.56 -2.15 3.99
N ALA A 253 -33.89 -2.98 4.97
CA ALA A 253 -34.97 -2.71 5.93
C ALA A 253 -34.57 -1.59 6.88
N ARG A 254 -33.38 -1.66 7.46
CA ARG A 254 -32.88 -0.61 8.37
C ARG A 254 -32.73 0.72 7.64
N ALA A 255 -32.21 0.71 6.43
CA ALA A 255 -32.09 1.92 5.62
C ALA A 255 -33.46 2.57 5.33
N ARG A 256 -34.51 1.78 5.03
CA ARG A 256 -35.87 2.30 4.86
C ARG A 256 -36.41 2.90 6.16
N ASN A 257 -36.30 2.19 7.28
CA ASN A 257 -36.78 2.69 8.58
C ASN A 257 -36.10 4.02 8.95
N LEU A 258 -34.79 4.15 8.70
CA LEU A 258 -34.07 5.41 8.91
C LEU A 258 -34.58 6.50 7.96
N ALA A 259 -34.79 6.17 6.68
CA ALA A 259 -35.33 7.12 5.71
C ALA A 259 -36.74 7.63 6.08
N GLU A 260 -37.62 6.76 6.62
CA GLU A 260 -38.95 7.11 7.09
C GLU A 260 -38.92 8.08 8.31
N SER A 261 -37.83 8.06 9.08
CA SER A 261 -37.63 8.96 10.23
C SER A 261 -37.03 10.32 9.88
N VAL A 262 -36.62 10.52 8.61
CA VAL A 262 -36.07 11.80 8.14
C VAL A 262 -37.17 12.86 8.05
N ALA A 263 -37.06 13.92 8.84
CA ALA A 263 -38.02 15.01 8.85
C ALA A 263 -37.92 15.97 7.67
N VAL A 264 -36.71 16.18 7.19
CA VAL A 264 -36.41 17.13 6.07
C VAL A 264 -35.43 16.53 5.11
N TRP A 265 -35.76 16.55 3.82
CA TRP A 265 -34.93 16.12 2.74
C TRP A 265 -34.36 17.32 1.96
N PHE A 266 -33.13 17.25 1.55
CA PHE A 266 -32.43 18.25 0.77
C PHE A 266 -32.00 17.65 -0.56
N ASP A 267 -32.14 18.38 -1.64
CA ASP A 267 -31.60 17.99 -2.94
C ASP A 267 -30.06 18.04 -2.90
N ASP A 268 -29.42 17.02 -3.44
CA ASP A 268 -27.96 17.03 -3.56
C ASP A 268 -27.55 17.96 -4.70
N PRO A 269 -26.82 19.06 -4.43
CA PRO A 269 -26.44 20.02 -5.46
C PRO A 269 -25.53 19.44 -6.54
N GLN A 270 -24.89 18.28 -6.29
CA GLN A 270 -24.03 17.60 -7.22
C GLN A 270 -24.71 16.44 -7.97
N CYS A 271 -25.88 16.03 -7.54
CA CYS A 271 -26.65 14.93 -8.11
C CYS A 271 -28.15 15.20 -7.95
N PRO A 272 -28.78 15.87 -8.93
CA PRO A 272 -30.20 16.28 -8.82
C PRO A 272 -31.22 15.13 -8.60
N GLU A 273 -30.82 13.90 -8.94
CA GLU A 273 -31.66 12.71 -8.73
C GLU A 273 -31.54 12.14 -7.31
N ARG A 274 -30.69 12.73 -6.46
CA ARG A 274 -30.41 12.26 -5.12
C ARG A 274 -30.87 13.29 -4.09
N GLN A 275 -31.56 12.79 -3.07
CA GLN A 275 -31.87 13.58 -1.87
C GLN A 275 -31.04 13.11 -0.69
N VAL A 276 -30.73 14.03 0.20
CA VAL A 276 -29.98 13.82 1.42
C VAL A 276 -30.81 14.28 2.61
N GLY A 277 -30.87 13.47 3.63
CA GLY A 277 -31.51 13.82 4.90
C GLY A 277 -30.67 13.34 6.07
N TRP A 278 -30.95 13.80 7.26
CA TRP A 278 -30.33 13.30 8.48
C TRP A 278 -31.35 12.95 9.54
N VAL A 279 -31.00 11.99 10.36
CA VAL A 279 -31.76 11.61 11.56
C VAL A 279 -30.76 11.53 12.72
N THR A 280 -31.22 11.82 13.91
CA THR A 280 -30.51 11.45 15.13
C THR A 280 -31.02 10.08 15.54
N ALA A 281 -30.14 9.07 15.44
CA ALA A 281 -30.47 7.71 15.87
C ALA A 281 -29.38 7.24 16.84
N GLU A 282 -29.78 6.61 17.92
CA GLU A 282 -28.88 5.79 18.72
C GLU A 282 -28.73 4.44 18.01
N ALA A 283 -27.52 4.01 17.81
CA ALA A 283 -27.23 2.68 17.26
C ALA A 283 -27.20 1.69 18.43
N ASP A 284 -28.27 0.92 18.57
CA ASP A 284 -28.38 -0.21 19.51
C ASP A 284 -27.42 -1.37 19.10
#